data_49a1fdb3f7fc3e8890514c174dcff074
#
_entry.id   49a1fdb3f7fc3e8890514c174dcff074
#
_cell.length_a   1.000
_cell.length_b   1.000
_cell.length_c   1.000
_cell.angle_alpha   90.00
_cell.angle_beta   90.00
_cell.angle_gamma   90.00
#
_symmetry.space_group_name_H-M   'P 1'
#
loop_
_entity.id
_entity.type
_entity.pdbx_description
1 polymer ?
#
loop_
_entity_poly.entity_id
_entity_poly.type
_entity_poly.pdbx_seq_one_letter_code
_entity_poly.pdbx_strand_id
1 'polypeptide(L)'
;MNIVVCVKRVIDTDGPLRIDRKAKSIDDKYMPYVVNLYDEIAVEEALRLKESCHSGQVTVVSVGDHSAEAGLRHCLAMGADRALLLADPAFNGSDSYAIGVILSRALKLLKYDLVLCGVRAIDTNAGQVGTVVAEELGVPLVTAVTRLEVDADGMKATVHRKLERGDREVVAVELPAVLTIEAGHKPRYPSLPERMATRRKAVDCYDAAALGLHPEEVGAAGALTVLLGVSPPKPKAGKLFAPPSNLSPAERMRLLMTGGIQEKKGDSLEGNPKEIASKLVAFLRSEKFLPEEETE
;
A
#
# COMPACT_ATOMS: atom_id res chain seq x y z
N MET A 1 0.55 -23.56 -5.78
CA MET A 1 1.42 -22.35 -5.92
C MET A 1 1.83 -21.85 -4.54
N ASN A 2 3.11 -21.59 -4.33
CA ASN A 2 3.63 -21.07 -3.06
C ASN A 2 3.77 -19.55 -3.16
N ILE A 3 3.07 -18.83 -2.31
CA ILE A 3 3.07 -17.38 -2.31
C ILE A 3 3.67 -16.88 -1.00
N VAL A 4 4.64 -15.99 -1.10
CA VAL A 4 5.18 -15.32 0.09
C VAL A 4 4.73 -13.86 0.07
N VAL A 5 4.21 -13.39 1.20
CA VAL A 5 3.77 -11.99 1.36
C VAL A 5 4.62 -11.31 2.42
N CYS A 6 5.30 -10.25 2.02
CA CYS A 6 6.03 -9.39 2.95
C CYS A 6 5.05 -8.43 3.62
N VAL A 7 5.01 -8.42 4.95
CA VAL A 7 4.09 -7.58 5.71
C VAL A 7 4.84 -6.72 6.72
N LYS A 8 4.40 -5.49 6.90
CA LYS A 8 4.97 -4.54 7.86
C LYS A 8 3.96 -4.19 8.93
N ARG A 9 4.40 -4.20 10.18
CA ARG A 9 3.69 -3.58 11.29
C ARG A 9 3.97 -2.08 11.28
N VAL A 10 2.93 -1.27 11.24
CA VAL A 10 3.02 0.19 11.14
C VAL A 10 2.20 0.84 12.25
N ILE A 11 2.52 2.08 12.58
CA ILE A 11 1.70 2.90 13.46
C ILE A 11 0.40 3.23 12.74
N ASP A 12 -0.73 3.10 13.44
CA ASP A 12 -2.02 3.56 12.92
C ASP A 12 -2.01 5.10 12.82
N THR A 13 -2.11 5.59 11.59
CA THR A 13 -2.02 7.03 11.27
C THR A 13 -3.37 7.75 11.35
N ASP A 14 -4.46 7.06 11.63
CA ASP A 14 -5.79 7.68 11.78
C ASP A 14 -5.92 8.49 13.08
N GLY A 15 -5.02 8.25 14.04
CA GLY A 15 -4.92 8.99 15.28
C GLY A 15 -3.99 10.22 15.22
N PRO A 16 -4.04 11.10 16.22
CA PRO A 16 -3.18 12.26 16.31
C PRO A 16 -1.71 11.84 16.57
N LEU A 17 -0.83 12.11 15.61
CA LEU A 17 0.60 11.86 15.75
C LEU A 17 1.26 12.83 16.74
N ARG A 18 2.00 12.30 17.71
CA ARG A 18 2.83 13.07 18.63
C ARG A 18 4.30 12.94 18.24
N ILE A 19 5.00 14.05 18.21
CA ILE A 19 6.42 14.08 17.86
C ILE A 19 7.22 14.39 19.10
N ASP A 20 8.13 13.49 19.47
CA ASP A 20 9.18 13.79 20.45
C ASP A 20 10.28 14.61 19.75
N ARG A 21 10.29 15.91 20.06
CA ARG A 21 11.28 16.85 19.48
C ARG A 21 12.70 16.57 19.96
N LYS A 22 12.88 15.96 21.12
CA LYS A 22 14.21 15.64 21.68
C LYS A 22 14.78 14.38 21.02
N ALA A 23 13.95 13.34 20.92
CA ALA A 23 14.34 12.09 20.27
C ALA A 23 14.31 12.16 18.74
N LYS A 24 13.77 13.26 18.15
CA LYS A 24 13.57 13.40 16.68
C LYS A 24 12.79 12.22 16.09
N SER A 25 11.84 11.69 16.83
CA SER A 25 11.06 10.51 16.49
C SER A 25 9.57 10.75 16.79
N ILE A 26 8.73 9.84 16.33
CA ILE A 26 7.33 9.79 16.71
C ILE A 26 7.24 9.17 18.11
N ASP A 27 6.50 9.82 19.03
CA ASP A 27 6.14 9.25 20.34
C ASP A 27 5.01 8.25 20.13
N ASP A 28 5.37 6.98 20.02
CA ASP A 28 4.47 5.87 19.72
C ASP A 28 3.92 5.15 20.96
N LYS A 29 4.31 5.60 22.16
CA LYS A 29 4.01 4.92 23.43
C LYS A 29 2.53 4.54 23.63
N TYR A 30 1.62 5.32 23.07
CA TYR A 30 0.17 5.12 23.22
C TYR A 30 -0.53 4.96 21.87
N MET A 31 0.22 4.72 20.79
CA MET A 31 -0.35 4.55 19.47
C MET A 31 -0.65 3.08 19.17
N PRO A 32 -1.82 2.78 18.63
CA PRO A 32 -2.08 1.44 18.13
C PRO A 32 -1.18 1.13 16.94
N TYR A 33 -0.82 -0.13 16.82
CA TYR A 33 -0.11 -0.65 15.67
C TYR A 33 -1.00 -1.59 14.88
N VAL A 34 -0.93 -1.50 13.58
CA VAL A 34 -1.71 -2.30 12.63
C VAL A 34 -0.79 -2.92 11.57
N VAL A 35 -1.30 -3.87 10.82
CA VAL A 35 -0.65 -4.31 9.58
C VAL A 35 -0.81 -3.19 8.54
N ASN A 36 0.22 -2.93 7.77
CA ASN A 36 0.13 -1.95 6.68
C ASN A 36 -1.00 -2.31 5.72
N LEU A 37 -1.85 -1.34 5.39
CA LEU A 37 -3.05 -1.55 4.58
C LEU A 37 -2.76 -2.22 3.24
N TYR A 38 -1.71 -1.79 2.54
CA TYR A 38 -1.34 -2.37 1.26
C TYR A 38 -0.85 -3.82 1.38
N ASP A 39 -0.19 -4.15 2.51
CA ASP A 39 0.26 -5.51 2.77
C ASP A 39 -0.92 -6.41 3.12
N GLU A 40 -1.92 -5.90 3.84
CA GLU A 40 -3.14 -6.63 4.16
C GLU A 40 -3.95 -6.95 2.89
N ILE A 41 -4.00 -6.01 1.91
CA ILE A 41 -4.56 -6.27 0.59
C ILE A 41 -3.74 -7.35 -0.15
N ALA A 42 -2.40 -7.29 -0.08
CA ALA A 42 -1.54 -8.30 -0.68
C ALA A 42 -1.76 -9.70 -0.09
N VAL A 43 -2.01 -9.80 1.22
CA VAL A 43 -2.39 -11.06 1.88
C VAL A 43 -3.73 -11.57 1.34
N GLU A 44 -4.73 -10.71 1.19
CA GLU A 44 -6.03 -11.10 0.61
C GLU A 44 -5.89 -11.62 -0.82
N GLU A 45 -5.09 -10.94 -1.67
CA GLU A 45 -4.83 -11.39 -3.04
C GLU A 45 -4.13 -12.75 -3.06
N ALA A 46 -3.16 -12.98 -2.17
CA ALA A 46 -2.48 -14.26 -2.04
C ALA A 46 -3.45 -15.39 -1.64
N LEU A 47 -4.33 -15.12 -0.69
CA LEU A 47 -5.33 -16.10 -0.24
C LEU A 47 -6.32 -16.47 -1.37
N ARG A 48 -6.78 -15.48 -2.12
CA ARG A 48 -7.67 -15.69 -3.27
C ARG A 48 -7.00 -16.49 -4.38
N LEU A 49 -5.75 -16.21 -4.70
CA LEU A 49 -4.98 -16.99 -5.65
C LEU A 49 -4.83 -18.45 -5.19
N LYS A 50 -4.49 -18.67 -3.92
CA LYS A 50 -4.42 -20.00 -3.35
C LYS A 50 -5.76 -20.75 -3.46
N GLU A 51 -6.87 -20.08 -3.15
CA GLU A 51 -8.22 -20.63 -3.24
C GLU A 51 -8.59 -20.98 -4.69
N SER A 52 -8.24 -20.16 -5.67
CA SER A 52 -8.49 -20.41 -7.10
C SER A 52 -7.66 -21.58 -7.64
N CYS A 53 -6.40 -21.70 -7.20
CA CYS A 53 -5.51 -22.78 -7.61
C CYS A 53 -5.79 -24.11 -6.87
N HIS A 54 -6.67 -24.11 -5.87
CA HIS A 54 -7.00 -25.27 -5.01
C HIS A 54 -5.79 -25.98 -4.37
N SER A 55 -4.62 -25.39 -4.42
CA SER A 55 -3.36 -25.97 -3.89
C SER A 55 -2.32 -24.89 -3.63
N GLY A 56 -1.41 -25.18 -2.71
CA GLY A 56 -0.28 -24.29 -2.40
C GLY A 56 -0.31 -23.76 -0.97
N GLN A 57 0.61 -22.84 -0.69
CA GLN A 57 0.84 -22.31 0.64
C GLN A 57 1.04 -20.80 0.59
N VAL A 58 0.42 -20.07 1.52
CA VAL A 58 0.66 -18.65 1.75
C VAL A 58 1.51 -18.50 3.02
N THR A 59 2.71 -17.97 2.86
CA THR A 59 3.63 -17.64 3.95
C THR A 59 3.74 -16.14 4.11
N VAL A 60 3.51 -15.62 5.31
CA VAL A 60 3.71 -14.19 5.61
C VAL A 60 5.04 -13.99 6.32
N VAL A 61 5.78 -12.95 5.90
CA VAL A 61 7.12 -12.64 6.44
C VAL A 61 7.16 -11.19 6.90
N SER A 62 7.71 -10.95 8.08
CA SER A 62 7.89 -9.60 8.62
C SER A 62 9.29 -9.42 9.20
N VAL A 63 9.89 -8.25 8.98
CA VAL A 63 11.12 -7.83 9.67
C VAL A 63 10.74 -6.89 10.82
N GLY A 64 11.28 -7.15 12.00
CA GLY A 64 11.03 -6.30 13.16
C GLY A 64 11.38 -6.98 14.48
N ASP A 65 11.05 -6.33 15.57
CA ASP A 65 11.14 -6.94 16.88
C ASP A 65 9.97 -7.93 17.15
N HIS A 66 9.99 -8.58 18.30
CA HIS A 66 8.94 -9.54 18.67
C HIS A 66 7.52 -8.96 18.70
N SER A 67 7.37 -7.64 18.77
CA SER A 67 6.05 -7.01 18.70
C SER A 67 5.41 -7.11 17.32
N ALA A 68 6.19 -7.33 16.24
CA ALA A 68 5.70 -7.55 14.90
C ALA A 68 4.95 -8.89 14.76
N GLU A 69 5.15 -9.82 15.70
CA GLU A 69 4.43 -11.09 15.75
C GLU A 69 2.89 -10.91 15.80
N ALA A 70 2.42 -9.84 16.43
CA ALA A 70 0.99 -9.53 16.47
C ALA A 70 0.38 -9.34 15.06
N GLY A 71 1.09 -8.65 14.17
CA GLY A 71 0.69 -8.49 12.77
C GLY A 71 0.71 -9.81 11.99
N LEU A 72 1.75 -10.63 12.20
CA LEU A 72 1.83 -11.97 11.60
C LEU A 72 0.68 -12.86 12.06
N ARG A 73 0.31 -12.82 13.34
CA ARG A 73 -0.84 -13.55 13.87
C ARG A 73 -2.17 -13.08 13.31
N HIS A 74 -2.30 -11.79 13.00
CA HIS A 74 -3.45 -11.27 12.29
C HIS A 74 -3.55 -11.88 10.87
N CYS A 75 -2.46 -11.90 10.12
CA CYS A 75 -2.43 -12.51 8.78
C CYS A 75 -2.69 -14.03 8.81
N LEU A 76 -2.19 -14.73 9.84
CA LEU A 76 -2.53 -16.14 10.06
C LEU A 76 -4.02 -16.32 10.33
N ALA A 77 -4.67 -15.39 11.02
CA ALA A 77 -6.10 -15.42 11.28
C ALA A 77 -6.93 -15.09 10.03
N MET A 78 -6.40 -14.32 9.08
CA MET A 78 -7.00 -14.14 7.75
C MET A 78 -6.98 -15.43 6.92
N GLY A 79 -6.07 -16.37 7.20
CA GLY A 79 -5.99 -17.66 6.50
C GLY A 79 -4.61 -18.02 5.95
N ALA A 80 -3.57 -17.23 6.26
CA ALA A 80 -2.20 -17.61 5.93
C ALA A 80 -1.79 -18.91 6.64
N ASP A 81 -0.97 -19.72 5.97
CA ASP A 81 -0.59 -21.05 6.45
C ASP A 81 0.59 -20.99 7.42
N ARG A 82 1.60 -20.15 7.09
CA ARG A 82 2.83 -19.99 7.86
C ARG A 82 3.15 -18.53 8.09
N ALA A 83 3.85 -18.26 9.17
CA ALA A 83 4.36 -16.95 9.50
C ALA A 83 5.84 -17.04 9.89
N LEU A 84 6.64 -16.12 9.37
CA LEU A 84 8.06 -16.02 9.63
C LEU A 84 8.39 -14.60 10.13
N LEU A 85 8.96 -14.52 11.31
CA LEU A 85 9.50 -13.29 11.87
C LEU A 85 11.01 -13.26 11.67
N LEU A 86 11.51 -12.16 11.13
CA LEU A 86 12.93 -11.88 11.00
C LEU A 86 13.29 -10.86 12.10
N ALA A 87 13.88 -11.35 13.18
CA ALA A 87 14.12 -10.55 14.36
C ALA A 87 15.56 -10.71 14.86
N ASP A 88 16.29 -9.60 14.83
CA ASP A 88 17.62 -9.48 15.37
C ASP A 88 17.89 -8.03 15.80
N PRO A 89 18.56 -7.77 16.93
CA PRO A 89 19.01 -6.42 17.28
C PRO A 89 19.85 -5.75 16.19
N ALA A 90 20.60 -6.53 15.39
CA ALA A 90 21.37 -6.03 14.26
C ALA A 90 20.51 -5.36 13.17
N PHE A 91 19.23 -5.68 13.08
CA PHE A 91 18.32 -5.09 12.09
C PHE A 91 17.86 -3.68 12.45
N ASN A 92 18.10 -3.25 13.69
CA ASN A 92 17.71 -1.92 14.15
C ASN A 92 18.40 -0.81 13.35
N GLY A 93 17.60 0.16 12.88
CA GLY A 93 18.12 1.25 12.06
C GLY A 93 18.24 0.94 10.57
N SER A 94 17.82 -0.26 10.13
CA SER A 94 17.72 -0.58 8.70
C SER A 94 16.74 0.37 8.01
N ASP A 95 17.15 0.89 6.86
CA ASP A 95 16.28 1.60 5.94
C ASP A 95 15.56 0.63 4.98
N SER A 96 14.84 1.17 3.99
CA SER A 96 14.11 0.35 3.02
C SER A 96 15.01 -0.57 2.19
N TYR A 97 16.27 -0.16 1.95
CA TYR A 97 17.24 -0.97 1.24
C TYR A 97 17.70 -2.16 2.09
N ALA A 98 18.20 -1.90 3.29
CA ALA A 98 18.66 -2.95 4.20
C ALA A 98 17.53 -3.93 4.56
N ILE A 99 16.27 -3.46 4.73
CA ILE A 99 15.09 -4.32 4.91
C ILE A 99 14.88 -5.22 3.68
N GLY A 100 15.02 -4.68 2.47
CA GLY A 100 14.93 -5.48 1.24
C GLY A 100 15.99 -6.58 1.16
N VAL A 101 17.22 -6.29 1.57
CA VAL A 101 18.30 -7.28 1.67
C VAL A 101 17.96 -8.38 2.67
N ILE A 102 17.51 -8.01 3.87
CA ILE A 102 17.10 -8.98 4.90
C ILE A 102 15.99 -9.91 4.38
N LEU A 103 14.95 -9.34 3.77
CA LEU A 103 13.84 -10.10 3.19
C LEU A 103 14.32 -11.03 2.08
N SER A 104 15.17 -10.56 1.18
CA SER A 104 15.68 -11.37 0.08
C SER A 104 16.46 -12.59 0.56
N ARG A 105 17.28 -12.44 1.62
CA ARG A 105 17.99 -13.57 2.23
C ARG A 105 17.04 -14.59 2.81
N ALA A 106 15.99 -14.17 3.51
CA ALA A 106 14.96 -15.07 4.01
C ALA A 106 14.20 -15.76 2.87
N LEU A 107 13.86 -15.05 1.80
CA LEU A 107 13.17 -15.57 0.64
C LEU A 107 13.99 -16.63 -0.09
N LYS A 108 15.31 -16.49 -0.16
CA LYS A 108 16.23 -17.50 -0.74
C LYS A 108 16.21 -18.86 0.02
N LEU A 109 15.76 -18.84 1.29
CA LEU A 109 15.58 -20.08 2.08
C LEU A 109 14.19 -20.70 1.93
N LEU A 110 13.26 -20.01 1.28
CA LEU A 110 11.89 -20.45 1.07
C LEU A 110 11.68 -20.93 -0.37
N LYS A 111 10.71 -21.82 -0.55
CA LYS A 111 10.17 -22.11 -1.89
C LYS A 111 9.04 -21.14 -2.17
N TYR A 112 9.16 -20.40 -3.25
CA TYR A 112 8.13 -19.47 -3.71
C TYR A 112 8.00 -19.48 -5.23
N ASP A 113 6.79 -19.31 -5.69
CA ASP A 113 6.45 -19.06 -7.09
C ASP A 113 6.12 -17.58 -7.29
N LEU A 114 5.64 -16.91 -6.22
CA LEU A 114 5.25 -15.50 -6.25
C LEU A 114 5.56 -14.82 -4.91
N VAL A 115 6.12 -13.62 -4.99
CA VAL A 115 6.32 -12.74 -3.82
C VAL A 115 5.43 -11.52 -3.96
N LEU A 116 4.62 -11.23 -2.96
CA LEU A 116 3.78 -10.04 -2.90
C LEU A 116 4.26 -9.10 -1.81
N CYS A 117 4.27 -7.82 -2.11
CA CYS A 117 4.53 -6.74 -1.16
C CYS A 117 3.44 -5.67 -1.32
N GLY A 118 3.15 -4.91 -0.30
CA GLY A 118 2.42 -3.66 -0.50
C GLY A 118 3.25 -2.67 -1.33
N VAL A 119 2.59 -1.84 -2.14
CA VAL A 119 3.28 -0.83 -2.95
C VAL A 119 4.13 0.11 -2.10
N ARG A 120 3.71 0.38 -0.88
CA ARG A 120 4.40 1.22 0.10
C ARG A 120 3.87 0.99 1.51
N ALA A 121 4.63 1.37 2.51
CA ALA A 121 4.17 1.41 3.89
C ALA A 121 3.59 2.80 4.21
N ILE A 122 2.45 2.85 4.92
CA ILE A 122 1.75 4.11 5.23
C ILE A 122 2.53 5.03 6.17
N ASP A 123 3.49 4.50 6.91
CA ASP A 123 4.34 5.25 7.86
C ASP A 123 5.50 5.98 7.17
N THR A 124 6.23 5.29 6.29
CA THR A 124 7.43 5.83 5.63
C THR A 124 7.19 6.28 4.21
N ASN A 125 6.19 5.72 3.53
CA ASN A 125 5.83 6.00 2.13
C ASN A 125 7.00 5.81 1.13
N ALA A 126 8.01 5.02 1.48
CA ALA A 126 9.23 4.88 0.68
C ALA A 126 9.01 4.10 -0.63
N GLY A 127 8.18 3.03 -0.61
CA GLY A 127 7.83 2.25 -1.80
C GLY A 127 9.01 1.51 -2.46
N GLN A 128 10.09 1.22 -1.75
CA GLN A 128 11.33 0.69 -2.31
C GLN A 128 11.53 -0.80 -2.03
N VAL A 129 10.98 -1.32 -0.94
CA VAL A 129 11.29 -2.69 -0.45
C VAL A 129 11.04 -3.75 -1.52
N GLY A 130 9.88 -3.75 -2.18
CA GLY A 130 9.58 -4.72 -3.23
C GLY A 130 10.56 -4.67 -4.40
N THR A 131 11.03 -3.47 -4.76
CA THR A 131 12.02 -3.29 -5.82
C THR A 131 13.38 -3.87 -5.44
N VAL A 132 13.83 -3.58 -4.21
CA VAL A 132 15.11 -4.13 -3.71
C VAL A 132 15.02 -5.65 -3.61
N VAL A 133 13.92 -6.20 -3.12
CA VAL A 133 13.70 -7.66 -3.04
C VAL A 133 13.79 -8.30 -4.42
N ALA A 134 13.16 -7.72 -5.44
CA ALA A 134 13.19 -8.25 -6.80
C ALA A 134 14.61 -8.26 -7.39
N GLU A 135 15.35 -7.17 -7.22
CA GLU A 135 16.72 -7.04 -7.67
C GLU A 135 17.65 -8.04 -6.99
N GLU A 136 17.57 -8.15 -5.66
CA GLU A 136 18.37 -9.09 -4.87
C GLU A 136 18.07 -10.58 -5.16
N LEU A 137 16.86 -10.87 -5.61
CA LEU A 137 16.46 -12.22 -6.03
C LEU A 137 16.75 -12.49 -7.51
N GLY A 138 16.97 -11.45 -8.32
CA GLY A 138 17.17 -11.55 -9.77
C GLY A 138 15.91 -11.99 -10.50
N VAL A 139 14.73 -11.58 -10.05
CA VAL A 139 13.42 -11.97 -10.62
C VAL A 139 12.65 -10.75 -11.16
N PRO A 140 11.74 -10.96 -12.13
CA PRO A 140 10.90 -9.88 -12.65
C PRO A 140 10.11 -9.15 -11.56
N LEU A 141 9.93 -7.83 -11.76
CA LEU A 141 9.14 -6.96 -10.88
C LEU A 141 8.02 -6.28 -11.67
N VAL A 142 6.79 -6.30 -11.12
CA VAL A 142 5.71 -5.40 -11.56
C VAL A 142 5.19 -4.62 -10.37
N THR A 143 5.17 -3.29 -10.50
CA THR A 143 4.76 -2.38 -9.42
C THR A 143 3.34 -1.84 -9.61
N ALA A 144 2.71 -1.41 -8.50
CA ALA A 144 1.39 -0.77 -8.49
C ALA A 144 0.29 -1.64 -9.10
N VAL A 145 0.31 -2.93 -8.79
CA VAL A 145 -0.66 -3.92 -9.28
C VAL A 145 -2.02 -3.67 -8.64
N THR A 146 -3.06 -3.69 -9.47
CA THR A 146 -4.46 -3.51 -9.06
C THR A 146 -5.34 -4.72 -9.36
N ARG A 147 -4.88 -5.64 -10.21
CA ARG A 147 -5.53 -6.91 -10.52
C ARG A 147 -4.47 -7.92 -10.92
N LEU A 148 -4.66 -9.14 -10.49
CA LEU A 148 -3.72 -10.25 -10.68
C LEU A 148 -4.48 -11.51 -11.07
N GLU A 149 -4.07 -12.14 -12.16
CA GLU A 149 -4.55 -13.43 -12.63
C GLU A 149 -3.34 -14.30 -12.96
N VAL A 150 -3.39 -15.57 -12.60
CA VAL A 150 -2.33 -16.54 -12.87
C VAL A 150 -2.86 -17.59 -13.84
N ASP A 151 -2.07 -17.95 -14.84
CA ASP A 151 -2.43 -18.95 -15.82
C ASP A 151 -2.61 -20.35 -15.17
N ALA A 152 -3.36 -21.20 -15.83
CA ALA A 152 -3.72 -22.52 -15.30
C ALA A 152 -2.49 -23.42 -15.08
N ASP A 153 -1.42 -23.22 -15.83
CA ASP A 153 -0.14 -23.94 -15.69
C ASP A 153 0.76 -23.34 -14.59
N GLY A 154 0.39 -22.18 -14.04
CA GLY A 154 1.13 -21.50 -12.98
C GLY A 154 2.49 -20.93 -13.42
N MET A 155 2.74 -20.79 -14.71
CA MET A 155 4.03 -20.32 -15.26
C MET A 155 4.05 -18.83 -15.52
N LYS A 156 2.90 -18.19 -15.71
CA LYS A 156 2.77 -16.78 -16.04
C LYS A 156 1.63 -16.14 -15.25
N ALA A 157 1.77 -14.86 -15.01
CA ALA A 157 0.72 -14.03 -14.43
C ALA A 157 0.41 -12.87 -15.38
N THR A 158 -0.89 -12.58 -15.54
CA THR A 158 -1.38 -11.36 -16.19
C THR A 158 -1.77 -10.37 -15.11
N VAL A 159 -1.11 -9.22 -15.09
CA VAL A 159 -1.30 -8.19 -14.07
C VAL A 159 -1.73 -6.88 -14.70
N HIS A 160 -2.69 -6.21 -14.05
CA HIS A 160 -3.06 -4.84 -14.38
C HIS A 160 -2.36 -3.92 -13.38
N ARG A 161 -1.54 -3.01 -13.87
CA ARG A 161 -0.87 -2.01 -13.05
C ARG A 161 -1.42 -0.61 -13.29
N LYS A 162 -1.40 0.20 -12.27
CA LYS A 162 -1.80 1.60 -12.34
C LYS A 162 -0.59 2.44 -12.77
N LEU A 163 -0.82 3.34 -13.71
CA LEU A 163 0.11 4.37 -14.14
C LEU A 163 -0.34 5.75 -13.63
N GLU A 164 0.45 6.77 -13.93
CA GLU A 164 0.11 8.15 -13.64
C GLU A 164 -1.17 8.58 -14.37
N ARG A 165 -1.87 9.57 -13.84
CA ARG A 165 -3.09 10.17 -14.41
C ARG A 165 -4.29 9.23 -14.58
N GLY A 166 -4.23 8.02 -14.01
CA GLY A 166 -5.32 7.06 -14.04
C GLY A 166 -5.24 6.02 -15.16
N ASP A 167 -4.23 6.09 -16.00
CA ASP A 167 -3.96 5.08 -17.01
C ASP A 167 -3.66 3.72 -16.38
N ARG A 168 -3.87 2.66 -17.13
CA ARG A 168 -3.59 1.29 -16.71
C ARG A 168 -2.85 0.55 -17.82
N GLU A 169 -1.94 -0.30 -17.40
CA GLU A 169 -1.18 -1.18 -18.27
C GLU A 169 -1.45 -2.63 -17.90
N VAL A 170 -1.56 -3.49 -18.90
CA VAL A 170 -1.68 -4.95 -18.72
C VAL A 170 -0.34 -5.56 -19.10
N VAL A 171 0.26 -6.27 -18.15
CA VAL A 171 1.59 -6.87 -18.30
C VAL A 171 1.48 -8.37 -18.07
N ALA A 172 2.06 -9.17 -18.96
CA ALA A 172 2.31 -10.59 -18.71
C ALA A 172 3.72 -10.74 -18.11
N VAL A 173 3.81 -11.43 -16.98
CA VAL A 173 5.06 -11.65 -16.27
C VAL A 173 5.30 -13.14 -16.07
N GLU A 174 6.51 -13.60 -16.30
CA GLU A 174 6.93 -14.98 -16.02
C GLU A 174 7.21 -15.15 -14.52
N LEU A 175 6.83 -16.32 -13.98
CA LEU A 175 7.08 -16.66 -12.59
C LEU A 175 8.39 -17.49 -12.46
N PRO A 176 9.15 -17.34 -11.37
CA PRO A 176 8.83 -16.55 -10.17
C PRO A 176 9.00 -15.04 -10.37
N ALA A 177 8.19 -14.25 -9.70
CA ALA A 177 8.19 -12.78 -9.80
C ALA A 177 7.89 -12.11 -8.46
N VAL A 178 8.22 -10.82 -8.34
CA VAL A 178 7.80 -9.94 -7.25
C VAL A 178 6.75 -8.97 -7.76
N LEU A 179 5.65 -8.82 -7.04
CA LEU A 179 4.59 -7.87 -7.36
C LEU A 179 4.35 -6.93 -6.18
N THR A 180 4.22 -5.63 -6.44
CA THR A 180 3.80 -4.70 -5.40
C THR A 180 2.34 -4.30 -5.60
N ILE A 181 1.51 -4.53 -4.60
CA ILE A 181 0.06 -4.39 -4.65
C ILE A 181 -0.33 -2.98 -4.18
N GLU A 182 -1.04 -2.23 -5.03
CA GLU A 182 -1.59 -0.91 -4.69
C GLU A 182 -3.09 -0.98 -4.36
N ALA A 183 -3.82 -1.81 -5.07
CA ALA A 183 -5.24 -2.03 -4.83
C ALA A 183 -5.59 -3.48 -5.16
N GLY A 184 -6.73 -3.92 -4.67
CA GLY A 184 -7.21 -5.28 -4.88
C GLY A 184 -8.55 -5.48 -4.18
N HIS A 185 -8.81 -6.68 -3.78
CA HIS A 185 -10.01 -7.00 -3.03
C HIS A 185 -9.90 -6.47 -1.58
N LYS A 186 -11.06 -6.11 -1.03
CA LYS A 186 -11.13 -5.73 0.38
C LYS A 186 -10.68 -6.90 1.26
N PRO A 187 -9.71 -6.71 2.18
CA PRO A 187 -9.25 -7.75 3.08
C PRO A 187 -10.41 -8.38 3.86
N ARG A 188 -10.39 -9.70 3.99
CA ARG A 188 -11.36 -10.45 4.78
C ARG A 188 -11.15 -10.19 6.26
N TYR A 189 -12.25 -10.14 7.00
CA TYR A 189 -12.18 -9.98 8.44
C TYR A 189 -12.09 -11.37 9.11
N PRO A 190 -11.02 -11.64 9.89
CA PRO A 190 -10.89 -12.93 10.56
C PRO A 190 -12.00 -13.15 11.59
N SER A 191 -12.60 -14.32 11.56
CA SER A 191 -13.59 -14.71 12.57
C SER A 191 -12.98 -14.92 13.96
N LEU A 192 -13.79 -14.86 15.01
CA LEU A 192 -13.31 -15.10 16.38
C LEU A 192 -12.68 -16.50 16.56
N PRO A 193 -13.25 -17.61 16.03
CA PRO A 193 -12.59 -18.91 16.08
C PRO A 193 -11.21 -18.94 15.43
N GLU A 194 -11.06 -18.31 14.26
CA GLU A 194 -9.78 -18.23 13.55
C GLU A 194 -8.73 -17.45 14.36
N ARG A 195 -9.12 -16.32 14.92
CA ARG A 195 -8.25 -15.53 15.82
C ARG A 195 -7.82 -16.31 17.06
N MET A 196 -8.70 -17.12 17.63
CA MET A 196 -8.37 -17.98 18.77
C MET A 196 -7.44 -19.14 18.38
N ALA A 197 -7.68 -19.76 17.22
CA ALA A 197 -6.85 -20.86 16.74
C ALA A 197 -5.40 -20.42 16.47
N THR A 198 -5.20 -19.21 15.95
CA THR A 198 -3.85 -18.69 15.62
C THR A 198 -3.00 -18.38 16.84
N ARG A 199 -3.59 -18.21 18.03
CA ARG A 199 -2.80 -18.02 19.27
C ARG A 199 -1.84 -19.19 19.57
N ARG A 200 -2.13 -20.38 19.07
CA ARG A 200 -1.34 -21.60 19.27
C ARG A 200 -0.48 -21.97 18.06
N LYS A 201 -0.68 -21.30 16.90
CA LYS A 201 0.16 -21.54 15.73
C LYS A 201 1.58 -21.04 16.01
N ALA A 202 2.58 -21.83 15.61
CA ALA A 202 3.97 -21.42 15.67
C ALA A 202 4.22 -20.25 14.70
N VAL A 203 5.04 -19.31 15.12
CA VAL A 203 5.65 -18.29 14.26
C VAL A 203 7.13 -18.63 14.24
N ASP A 204 7.65 -18.98 13.06
CA ASP A 204 9.07 -19.26 12.89
C ASP A 204 9.85 -17.95 13.10
N CYS A 205 11.03 -18.00 13.70
CA CYS A 205 11.84 -16.82 13.93
C CYS A 205 13.26 -17.07 13.43
N TYR A 206 13.77 -16.17 12.59
CA TYR A 206 15.15 -16.20 12.09
C TYR A 206 15.87 -14.92 12.49
N ASP A 207 17.12 -15.08 12.95
CA ASP A 207 18.05 -14.01 13.27
C ASP A 207 19.04 -13.75 12.11
N ALA A 208 19.92 -12.81 12.24
CA ALA A 208 20.92 -12.47 11.24
C ALA A 208 21.85 -13.65 10.91
N ALA A 209 22.19 -14.45 11.92
CA ALA A 209 23.05 -15.63 11.75
C ALA A 209 22.38 -16.72 10.92
N ALA A 210 21.10 -17.00 11.20
CA ALA A 210 20.31 -17.97 10.40
C ALA A 210 20.15 -17.55 8.94
N LEU A 211 20.15 -16.22 8.66
CA LEU A 211 20.07 -15.65 7.33
C LEU A 211 21.44 -15.53 6.64
N GLY A 212 22.55 -15.79 7.34
CA GLY A 212 23.90 -15.60 6.84
C GLY A 212 24.22 -14.13 6.53
N LEU A 213 23.64 -13.20 7.31
CA LEU A 213 23.82 -11.77 7.18
C LEU A 213 24.96 -11.27 8.07
N HIS A 214 25.82 -10.42 7.52
CA HIS A 214 26.84 -9.74 8.29
C HIS A 214 26.32 -8.41 8.84
N PRO A 215 26.82 -7.96 10.02
CA PRO A 215 26.38 -6.70 10.62
C PRO A 215 26.58 -5.45 9.73
N GLU A 216 27.47 -5.53 8.77
CA GLU A 216 27.76 -4.44 7.81
C GLU A 216 26.69 -4.34 6.69
N GLU A 217 25.93 -5.42 6.46
CA GLU A 217 24.89 -5.48 5.40
C GLU A 217 23.52 -4.98 5.89
N VAL A 218 23.34 -4.85 7.22
CA VAL A 218 22.04 -4.59 7.85
C VAL A 218 22.12 -3.47 8.88
N GLY A 219 20.98 -3.10 9.44
CA GLY A 219 20.92 -2.06 10.46
C GLY A 219 21.34 -0.69 9.90
N ALA A 220 21.82 0.15 10.80
CA ALA A 220 22.32 1.48 10.43
C ALA A 220 23.59 1.43 9.56
N ALA A 221 24.37 0.34 9.63
CA ALA A 221 25.58 0.17 8.82
C ALA A 221 25.27 -0.16 7.36
N GLY A 222 24.24 -1.01 7.12
CA GLY A 222 23.79 -1.36 5.77
C GLY A 222 22.79 -0.36 5.16
N ALA A 223 22.33 0.62 5.93
CA ALA A 223 21.38 1.62 5.44
C ALA A 223 22.03 2.62 4.48
N LEU A 224 21.39 2.85 3.33
CA LEU A 224 21.81 3.83 2.32
C LEU A 224 21.20 5.21 2.55
N THR A 225 20.21 5.31 3.45
CA THR A 225 19.52 6.56 3.77
C THR A 225 19.59 6.88 5.26
N VAL A 226 19.64 8.17 5.60
CA VAL A 226 19.71 8.64 6.99
C VAL A 226 18.55 9.55 7.30
N LEU A 227 17.84 9.29 8.39
CA LEU A 227 16.78 10.17 8.89
C LEU A 227 17.40 11.41 9.52
N LEU A 228 17.28 12.58 8.87
CA LEU A 228 17.80 13.84 9.36
C LEU A 228 16.98 14.43 10.51
N GLY A 229 15.68 14.19 10.53
CA GLY A 229 14.79 14.67 11.56
C GLY A 229 13.32 14.55 11.22
N VAL A 230 12.49 14.71 12.24
CA VAL A 230 11.03 14.71 12.15
C VAL A 230 10.51 16.08 12.58
N SER A 231 9.59 16.65 11.85
CA SER A 231 8.93 17.92 12.18
C SER A 231 7.43 17.82 12.03
N PRO A 232 6.64 18.59 12.81
CA PRO A 232 5.20 18.68 12.58
C PRO A 232 4.91 19.18 11.18
N PRO A 233 3.76 18.80 10.59
CA PRO A 233 3.36 19.30 9.29
C PRO A 233 3.28 20.84 9.34
N LYS A 234 3.94 21.47 8.38
CA LYS A 234 3.81 22.93 8.22
C LYS A 234 2.42 23.20 7.66
N PRO A 235 1.61 24.07 8.29
CA PRO A 235 0.35 24.47 7.71
C PRO A 235 0.63 25.04 6.33
N LYS A 236 -0.10 24.58 5.30
CA LYS A 236 -0.04 25.21 3.99
C LYS A 236 -0.42 26.66 4.17
N ALA A 237 0.45 27.59 3.75
CA ALA A 237 0.09 28.99 3.66
C ALA A 237 -1.10 29.09 2.70
N GLY A 238 -2.31 29.16 3.24
CA GLY A 238 -3.50 29.42 2.45
C GLY A 238 -3.30 30.79 1.80
N LYS A 239 -3.43 30.91 0.48
CA LYS A 239 -3.57 32.23 -0.13
C LYS A 239 -4.78 32.85 0.54
N LEU A 240 -4.58 33.94 1.30
CA LEU A 240 -5.70 34.71 1.84
C LEU A 240 -6.56 35.11 0.64
N PHE A 241 -7.79 34.66 0.61
CA PHE A 241 -8.72 35.05 -0.41
C PHE A 241 -9.01 36.53 -0.20
N ALA A 242 -8.56 37.38 -1.13
CA ALA A 242 -8.85 38.79 -1.16
C ALA A 242 -9.95 39.04 -2.21
N PRO A 243 -11.15 39.43 -1.80
CA PRO A 243 -12.21 39.77 -2.76
C PRO A 243 -11.75 40.86 -3.72
N PRO A 244 -12.15 40.80 -5.00
CA PRO A 244 -11.86 41.86 -5.96
C PRO A 244 -12.26 43.26 -5.45
N SER A 245 -11.43 44.27 -5.72
CA SER A 245 -11.64 45.65 -5.23
C SER A 245 -12.84 46.36 -5.88
N ASN A 246 -13.30 45.88 -7.01
CA ASN A 246 -14.43 46.40 -7.77
C ASN A 246 -15.81 46.01 -7.25
N LEU A 247 -15.88 45.13 -6.24
CA LEU A 247 -17.13 44.71 -5.63
C LEU A 247 -17.56 45.65 -4.52
N SER A 248 -18.89 45.73 -4.31
CA SER A 248 -19.45 46.51 -3.20
C SER A 248 -19.02 45.94 -1.84
N PRO A 249 -19.01 46.73 -0.76
CA PRO A 249 -18.62 46.28 0.56
C PRO A 249 -19.44 45.06 1.05
N ALA A 250 -20.72 45.01 0.73
CA ALA A 250 -21.61 43.90 1.11
C ALA A 250 -21.23 42.57 0.37
N GLU A 251 -20.94 42.66 -0.92
CA GLU A 251 -20.51 41.50 -1.72
C GLU A 251 -19.13 41.00 -1.29
N ARG A 252 -18.21 41.93 -0.98
CA ARG A 252 -16.89 41.57 -0.44
C ARG A 252 -17.01 40.83 0.90
N MET A 253 -17.88 41.31 1.78
CA MET A 253 -18.15 40.67 3.07
C MET A 253 -18.74 39.27 2.86
N ARG A 254 -19.71 39.11 1.95
CA ARG A 254 -20.32 37.81 1.61
C ARG A 254 -19.31 36.84 1.06
N LEU A 255 -18.42 37.28 0.14
CA LEU A 255 -17.34 36.47 -0.40
C LEU A 255 -16.31 36.05 0.66
N LEU A 256 -16.01 36.93 1.61
CA LEU A 256 -15.13 36.58 2.75
C LEU A 256 -15.75 35.52 3.66
N MET A 257 -17.06 35.63 3.94
CA MET A 257 -17.79 34.67 4.76
C MET A 257 -17.88 33.29 4.09
N THR A 258 -17.96 33.22 2.77
CA THR A 258 -17.99 31.97 1.99
C THR A 258 -16.59 31.44 1.62
N GLY A 259 -15.51 32.11 2.09
CA GLY A 259 -14.13 31.74 1.75
C GLY A 259 -13.80 31.81 0.26
N GLY A 260 -14.57 32.59 -0.52
CA GLY A 260 -14.42 32.67 -1.97
C GLY A 260 -15.06 31.54 -2.76
N ILE A 261 -15.71 30.61 -2.08
CA ILE A 261 -16.46 29.54 -2.75
C ILE A 261 -17.74 30.17 -3.33
N GLN A 262 -17.76 30.38 -4.62
CA GLN A 262 -19.01 30.57 -5.32
C GLN A 262 -19.73 29.23 -5.35
N GLU A 263 -20.87 29.14 -4.71
CA GLU A 263 -21.78 28.02 -4.94
C GLU A 263 -22.08 27.98 -6.44
N LYS A 264 -21.45 27.06 -7.16
CA LYS A 264 -21.93 26.70 -8.48
C LYS A 264 -23.33 26.10 -8.25
N LYS A 265 -24.36 26.90 -8.48
CA LYS A 265 -25.71 26.34 -8.60
C LYS A 265 -25.64 25.35 -9.74
N GLY A 266 -25.74 24.08 -9.41
CA GLY A 266 -25.94 23.07 -10.43
C GLY A 266 -27.26 23.39 -11.12
N ASP A 267 -27.26 23.43 -12.44
CA ASP A 267 -28.49 23.54 -13.19
C ASP A 267 -29.26 22.22 -13.08
N SER A 268 -30.46 22.29 -12.52
CA SER A 268 -31.37 21.14 -12.48
C SER A 268 -32.12 21.08 -13.82
N LEU A 269 -31.96 19.96 -14.51
CA LEU A 269 -32.70 19.71 -15.74
C LEU A 269 -34.03 19.07 -15.40
N GLU A 270 -35.12 19.82 -15.57
CA GLU A 270 -36.49 19.35 -15.39
C GLU A 270 -37.19 19.21 -16.74
N GLY A 271 -38.05 18.20 -16.91
CA GLY A 271 -38.82 17.97 -18.13
C GLY A 271 -39.04 16.50 -18.47
N ASN A 272 -39.41 16.25 -19.72
CA ASN A 272 -39.58 14.89 -20.26
C ASN A 272 -38.23 14.16 -20.34
N PRO A 273 -38.13 12.86 -19.97
CA PRO A 273 -36.87 12.10 -20.01
C PRO A 273 -36.10 12.19 -21.33
N LYS A 274 -36.80 12.23 -22.48
CA LYS A 274 -36.15 12.37 -23.79
C LYS A 274 -35.51 13.73 -24.00
N GLU A 275 -36.17 14.80 -23.55
CA GLU A 275 -35.62 16.17 -23.63
C GLU A 275 -34.44 16.37 -22.68
N ILE A 276 -34.54 15.80 -21.47
CA ILE A 276 -33.44 15.84 -20.50
C ILE A 276 -32.23 15.08 -21.04
N ALA A 277 -32.43 13.90 -21.64
CA ALA A 277 -31.33 13.13 -22.24
C ALA A 277 -30.66 13.91 -23.39
N SER A 278 -31.43 14.55 -24.27
CA SER A 278 -30.90 15.35 -25.38
C SER A 278 -30.09 16.57 -24.85
N LYS A 279 -30.60 17.28 -23.82
CA LYS A 279 -29.89 18.40 -23.21
C LYS A 279 -28.59 17.95 -22.51
N LEU A 280 -28.63 16.81 -21.84
CA LEU A 280 -27.44 16.25 -21.19
C LEU A 280 -26.36 15.85 -22.21
N VAL A 281 -26.75 15.19 -23.30
CA VAL A 281 -25.82 14.84 -24.38
C VAL A 281 -25.21 16.10 -25.02
N ALA A 282 -26.05 17.12 -25.30
CA ALA A 282 -25.57 18.40 -25.83
C ALA A 282 -24.58 19.08 -24.87
N PHE A 283 -24.86 19.08 -23.58
CA PHE A 283 -23.94 19.62 -22.55
C PHE A 283 -22.63 18.84 -22.52
N LEU A 284 -22.67 17.51 -22.51
CA LEU A 284 -21.46 16.67 -22.49
C LEU A 284 -20.59 16.87 -23.74
N ARG A 285 -21.22 17.13 -24.90
CA ARG A 285 -20.51 17.48 -26.12
C ARG A 285 -19.88 18.87 -26.05
N SER A 286 -20.61 19.88 -25.54
CA SER A 286 -20.09 21.25 -25.40
C SER A 286 -18.88 21.31 -24.47
N GLU A 287 -18.85 20.46 -23.44
CA GLU A 287 -17.75 20.34 -22.49
C GLU A 287 -16.65 19.35 -22.95
N LYS A 288 -16.76 18.82 -24.19
CA LYS A 288 -15.80 17.87 -24.81
C LYS A 288 -15.63 16.55 -24.05
N PHE A 289 -16.64 16.10 -23.33
CA PHE A 289 -16.67 14.76 -22.73
C PHE A 289 -17.11 13.66 -23.71
N LEU A 290 -17.79 14.03 -24.81
CA LEU A 290 -18.18 13.14 -25.89
C LEU A 290 -17.59 13.62 -27.22
N PRO A 291 -17.19 12.69 -28.11
CA PRO A 291 -16.74 13.07 -29.45
C PRO A 291 -17.87 13.76 -30.24
N GLU A 292 -17.50 14.64 -31.16
CA GLU A 292 -18.42 15.21 -32.13
C GLU A 292 -18.96 14.08 -33.06
N GLU A 293 -20.23 14.13 -33.44
CA GLU A 293 -20.76 13.18 -34.42
C GLU A 293 -20.02 13.40 -35.72
N GLU A 294 -19.35 12.37 -36.21
CA GLU A 294 -18.95 12.30 -37.62
C GLU A 294 -20.23 12.29 -38.43
N THR A 295 -20.53 13.41 -39.04
CA THR A 295 -21.60 13.49 -40.08
C THR A 295 -21.10 12.72 -41.27
N GLU A 296 -21.71 11.51 -41.53
CA GLU A 296 -21.68 10.84 -42.83
C GLU A 296 -22.36 11.66 -43.92
#